data_51909ed9d1cf0dbbb1e1db31d92fa8b3
#
_entry.id   51909ed9d1cf0dbbb1e1db31d92fa8b3
#
_cell.length_a   1.000
_cell.length_b   1.000
_cell.length_c   1.000
_cell.angle_alpha   90.00
_cell.angle_beta   90.00
_cell.angle_gamma   90.00
#
_symmetry.space_group_name_H-M   'P 1'
#
loop_
_entity.id
_entity.type
_entity.pdbx_description
1 polymer ?
#
loop_
_entity_poly.entity_id
_entity_poly.type
_entity_poly.pdbx_seq_one_letter_code
_entity_poly.pdbx_strand_id
1 'polypeptide(L)'
;MNLVNKTFGTHIRELRIKNKIGQRELAEMVGIAASYLNDIEKNKRAAPKSNIIKKISSILKIDLNLLNDLAGISKKDLAPDVTDYMQKNPEIISLIRSLKNNNLGSSEISQIELNVNESKTKPKALIVAAGLGSRLKHHTEYLPKCMLDFGGKTLLQRQ
;
A
#
# COMPACT_ATOMS: atom_id res chain seq x y z
N MET A 1 -8.43 3.13 -0.87
CA MET A 1 -8.86 4.12 -1.90
C MET A 1 -8.70 3.46 -3.26
N ASN A 2 -9.79 3.25 -4.01
CA ASN A 2 -9.77 2.44 -5.23
C ASN A 2 -9.06 3.20 -6.37
N LEU A 3 -7.85 2.80 -6.72
CA LEU A 3 -7.04 3.34 -7.82
C LEU A 3 -7.50 2.87 -9.21
N VAL A 4 -8.48 1.98 -9.26
CA VAL A 4 -8.81 1.15 -10.45
C VAL A 4 -9.20 1.94 -11.70
N ASN A 5 -9.50 3.25 -11.61
CA ASN A 5 -9.92 4.05 -12.77
C ASN A 5 -9.41 5.50 -12.79
N LYS A 6 -8.38 5.86 -11.99
CA LYS A 6 -7.88 7.24 -11.98
C LYS A 6 -6.53 7.35 -12.66
N THR A 7 -6.42 8.20 -13.65
CA THR A 7 -5.14 8.56 -14.25
C THR A 7 -4.47 9.67 -13.46
N PHE A 8 -3.16 9.84 -13.61
CA PHE A 8 -2.40 10.93 -13.01
C PHE A 8 -3.03 12.30 -13.29
N GLY A 9 -3.38 12.57 -14.56
CA GLY A 9 -3.92 13.86 -14.96
C GLY A 9 -5.32 14.13 -14.40
N THR A 10 -6.22 13.16 -14.45
CA THR A 10 -7.59 13.32 -13.91
C THR A 10 -7.56 13.52 -12.40
N HIS A 11 -6.68 12.82 -11.69
CA HIS A 11 -6.55 12.94 -10.25
C HIS A 11 -6.07 14.33 -9.82
N ILE A 12 -5.04 14.87 -10.50
CA ILE A 12 -4.56 16.23 -10.24
C ILE A 12 -5.64 17.27 -10.50
N ARG A 13 -6.36 17.14 -11.62
CA ARG A 13 -7.44 18.05 -11.98
C ARG A 13 -8.54 18.08 -10.91
N GLU A 14 -9.01 16.92 -10.47
CA GLU A 14 -10.04 16.80 -9.43
C GLU A 14 -9.61 17.50 -8.14
N LEU A 15 -8.37 17.25 -7.69
CA LEU A 15 -7.87 17.81 -6.45
C LEU A 15 -7.59 19.31 -6.55
N ARG A 16 -7.11 19.78 -7.70
CA ARG A 16 -6.96 21.21 -7.96
C ARG A 16 -8.30 21.92 -7.84
N ILE A 17 -9.35 21.41 -8.50
CA ILE A 17 -10.72 21.96 -8.45
C ILE A 17 -11.25 21.92 -7.00
N LYS A 18 -11.07 20.80 -6.30
CA LYS A 18 -11.47 20.67 -4.89
C LYS A 18 -10.80 21.71 -3.99
N ASN A 19 -9.53 22.00 -4.24
CA ASN A 19 -8.77 23.02 -3.51
C ASN A 19 -9.02 24.46 -4.01
N LYS A 20 -9.94 24.63 -4.98
CA LYS A 20 -10.31 25.93 -5.59
C LYS A 20 -9.11 26.67 -6.23
N ILE A 21 -8.11 25.94 -6.74
CA ILE A 21 -6.93 26.48 -7.40
C ILE A 21 -7.18 26.54 -8.92
N GLY A 22 -6.89 27.70 -9.54
CA GLY A 22 -6.95 27.88 -10.97
C GLY A 22 -5.90 27.04 -11.71
N GLN A 23 -6.17 26.62 -12.96
CA GLN A 23 -5.19 25.84 -13.73
C GLN A 23 -3.90 26.64 -13.99
N ARG A 24 -4.03 27.93 -14.36
CA ARG A 24 -2.88 28.82 -14.56
C ARG A 24 -2.13 29.04 -13.26
N GLU A 25 -2.83 29.24 -12.17
CA GLU A 25 -2.28 29.41 -10.84
C GLU A 25 -1.46 28.19 -10.42
N LEU A 26 -2.00 26.97 -10.52
CA LEU A 26 -1.23 25.76 -10.21
C LEU A 26 0.01 25.65 -11.10
N ALA A 27 -0.11 25.92 -12.39
CA ALA A 27 1.01 25.85 -13.32
C ALA A 27 2.15 26.83 -12.92
N GLU A 28 1.81 28.05 -12.52
CA GLU A 28 2.74 29.05 -12.02
C GLU A 28 3.41 28.61 -10.72
N MET A 29 2.63 28.17 -9.73
CA MET A 29 3.16 27.66 -8.45
C MET A 29 4.14 26.50 -8.62
N VAL A 30 3.88 25.62 -9.60
CA VAL A 30 4.74 24.45 -9.89
C VAL A 30 5.95 24.86 -10.76
N GLY A 31 5.85 25.95 -11.51
CA GLY A 31 6.88 26.45 -12.43
C GLY A 31 6.85 25.75 -13.79
N ILE A 32 5.66 25.54 -14.36
CA ILE A 32 5.46 24.97 -15.69
C ILE A 32 4.48 25.81 -16.52
N ALA A 33 4.49 25.63 -17.84
CA ALA A 33 3.53 26.29 -18.71
C ALA A 33 2.10 25.79 -18.46
N ALA A 34 1.11 26.69 -18.48
CA ALA A 34 -0.30 26.32 -18.28
C ALA A 34 -0.80 25.35 -19.35
N SER A 35 -0.36 25.48 -20.61
CA SER A 35 -0.65 24.56 -21.69
C SER A 35 -0.14 23.15 -21.41
N TYR A 36 1.07 23.03 -20.83
CA TYR A 36 1.64 21.75 -20.45
C TYR A 36 0.85 21.07 -19.33
N LEU A 37 0.44 21.83 -18.30
CA LEU A 37 -0.43 21.31 -17.25
C LEU A 37 -1.80 20.88 -17.80
N ASN A 38 -2.39 21.66 -18.72
CA ASN A 38 -3.65 21.29 -19.38
C ASN A 38 -3.54 19.96 -20.15
N ASP A 39 -2.43 19.75 -20.85
CA ASP A 39 -2.21 18.50 -21.59
C ASP A 39 -2.04 17.30 -20.65
N ILE A 40 -1.39 17.47 -19.51
CA ILE A 40 -1.29 16.46 -18.46
C ILE A 40 -2.67 16.15 -17.89
N GLU A 41 -3.44 17.16 -17.48
CA GLU A 41 -4.78 16.99 -16.90
C GLU A 41 -5.76 16.31 -17.87
N LYS A 42 -5.56 16.50 -19.17
CA LYS A 42 -6.35 15.84 -20.23
C LYS A 42 -5.78 14.50 -20.69
N ASN A 43 -4.74 14.00 -20.03
CA ASN A 43 -4.02 12.76 -20.39
C ASN A 43 -3.46 12.74 -21.83
N LYS A 44 -3.24 13.91 -22.42
CA LYS A 44 -2.55 14.06 -23.71
C LYS A 44 -1.04 13.90 -23.57
N ARG A 45 -0.53 14.09 -22.38
CA ARG A 45 0.89 13.90 -22.02
C ARG A 45 1.02 13.03 -20.79
N ALA A 46 2.10 12.26 -20.73
CA ALA A 46 2.48 11.49 -19.57
C ALA A 46 2.81 12.41 -18.37
N ALA A 47 2.85 11.83 -17.19
CA ALA A 47 3.22 12.52 -15.95
C ALA A 47 4.58 13.23 -16.08
N PRO A 48 4.77 14.41 -15.45
CA PRO A 48 5.99 15.19 -15.54
C PRO A 48 7.17 14.54 -14.79
N LYS A 49 8.31 15.24 -14.75
CA LYS A 49 9.50 14.79 -13.99
C LYS A 49 9.23 14.80 -12.48
N SER A 50 9.94 13.97 -11.73
CA SER A 50 9.76 13.75 -10.29
C SER A 50 9.83 15.04 -9.45
N ASN A 51 10.68 16.02 -9.82
CA ASN A 51 10.73 17.30 -9.12
C ASN A 51 9.42 18.10 -9.21
N ILE A 52 8.72 18.00 -10.35
CA ILE A 52 7.42 18.65 -10.59
C ILE A 52 6.33 17.87 -9.81
N ILE A 53 6.38 16.54 -9.82
CA ILE A 53 5.46 15.70 -9.04
C ILE A 53 5.55 16.03 -7.54
N LYS A 54 6.77 16.19 -7.00
CA LYS A 54 6.98 16.61 -5.60
C LYS A 54 6.33 17.95 -5.27
N LYS A 55 6.47 18.95 -6.16
CA LYS A 55 5.82 20.25 -5.97
C LYS A 55 4.30 20.14 -6.00
N ILE A 56 3.74 19.38 -6.95
CA ILE A 56 2.29 19.14 -7.04
C ILE A 56 1.79 18.46 -5.76
N SER A 57 2.49 17.43 -5.28
CA SER A 57 2.18 16.73 -4.03
C SER A 57 2.08 17.69 -2.84
N SER A 58 3.07 18.57 -2.69
CA SER A 58 3.11 19.56 -1.60
C SER A 58 1.98 20.59 -1.70
N ILE A 59 1.72 21.13 -2.89
CA ILE A 59 0.70 22.18 -3.12
C ILE A 59 -0.72 21.61 -2.91
N LEU A 60 -0.99 20.44 -3.48
CA LEU A 60 -2.32 19.81 -3.42
C LEU A 60 -2.52 18.96 -2.17
N LYS A 61 -1.49 18.83 -1.31
CA LYS A 61 -1.49 17.99 -0.08
C LYS A 61 -1.88 16.54 -0.38
N ILE A 62 -1.24 15.96 -1.39
CA ILE A 62 -1.43 14.57 -1.82
C ILE A 62 -0.22 13.75 -1.37
N ASP A 63 -0.46 12.48 -1.03
CA ASP A 63 0.62 11.53 -0.80
C ASP A 63 1.53 11.41 -2.04
N LEU A 64 2.83 11.57 -1.83
CA LEU A 64 3.82 11.54 -2.90
C LEU A 64 3.94 10.17 -3.54
N ASN A 65 3.81 9.09 -2.76
CA ASN A 65 3.91 7.73 -3.26
C ASN A 65 2.73 7.45 -4.20
N LEU A 66 1.52 7.85 -3.80
CA LEU A 66 0.33 7.74 -4.66
C LEU A 66 0.52 8.45 -6.00
N LEU A 67 1.08 9.67 -5.99
CA LEU A 67 1.35 10.40 -7.24
C LEU A 67 2.43 9.75 -8.09
N ASN A 68 3.47 9.18 -7.47
CA ASN A 68 4.52 8.44 -8.18
C ASN A 68 3.96 7.17 -8.83
N ASP A 69 3.09 6.43 -8.15
CA ASP A 69 2.44 5.23 -8.68
C ASP A 69 1.58 5.57 -9.90
N LEU A 70 0.73 6.60 -9.79
CA LEU A 70 -0.08 7.08 -10.91
C LEU A 70 0.80 7.58 -12.08
N ALA A 71 1.94 8.20 -11.77
CA ALA A 71 2.90 8.65 -12.78
C ALA A 71 3.58 7.47 -13.48
N GLY A 72 3.94 6.44 -12.72
CA GLY A 72 4.50 5.19 -13.26
C GLY A 72 3.52 4.51 -14.22
N ILE A 73 2.27 4.34 -13.79
CA ILE A 73 1.20 3.79 -14.65
C ILE A 73 1.04 4.61 -15.94
N SER A 74 1.04 5.95 -15.82
CA SER A 74 0.93 6.86 -16.97
C SER A 74 2.08 6.73 -17.99
N LYS A 75 3.28 6.43 -17.50
CA LYS A 75 4.49 6.24 -18.32
C LYS A 75 4.70 4.79 -18.76
N LYS A 76 3.88 3.85 -18.29
CA LYS A 76 4.08 2.40 -18.39
C LYS A 76 5.43 1.96 -17.80
N ASP A 77 5.81 2.59 -16.71
CA ASP A 77 7.07 2.37 -15.99
C ASP A 77 6.79 2.29 -14.49
N LEU A 78 7.72 1.74 -13.72
CA LEU A 78 7.61 1.68 -12.27
C LEU A 78 8.19 2.93 -11.62
N ALA A 79 7.69 3.26 -10.43
CA ALA A 79 8.30 4.31 -9.63
C ALA A 79 9.77 3.92 -9.28
N PRO A 80 10.71 4.89 -9.26
CA PRO A 80 12.13 4.61 -9.07
C PRO A 80 12.44 3.86 -7.77
N ASP A 81 11.76 4.21 -6.68
CA ASP A 81 11.90 3.55 -5.38
C ASP A 81 11.46 2.07 -5.41
N VAL A 82 10.38 1.77 -6.16
CA VAL A 82 9.90 0.40 -6.37
C VAL A 82 10.90 -0.38 -7.23
N THR A 83 11.43 0.25 -8.28
CA THR A 83 12.45 -0.37 -9.13
C THR A 83 13.71 -0.69 -8.35
N ASP A 84 14.22 0.24 -7.55
CA ASP A 84 15.38 0.04 -6.67
C ASP A 84 15.15 -1.08 -5.65
N TYR A 85 13.95 -1.14 -5.08
CA TYR A 85 13.58 -2.20 -4.15
C TYR A 85 13.53 -3.57 -4.81
N MET A 86 12.99 -3.68 -6.02
CA MET A 86 12.96 -4.93 -6.78
C MET A 86 14.36 -5.40 -7.19
N GLN A 87 15.27 -4.47 -7.52
CA GLN A 87 16.67 -4.83 -7.83
C GLN A 87 17.40 -5.41 -6.62
N LYS A 88 17.11 -4.90 -5.41
CA LYS A 88 17.70 -5.40 -4.16
C LYS A 88 17.06 -6.69 -3.65
N ASN A 89 15.85 -7.01 -4.10
CA ASN A 89 15.06 -8.16 -3.66
C ASN A 89 14.47 -8.91 -4.88
N PRO A 90 15.29 -9.71 -5.60
CA PRO A 90 14.85 -10.38 -6.84
C PRO A 90 13.68 -11.35 -6.66
N GLU A 91 13.48 -11.89 -5.46
CA GLU A 91 12.37 -12.76 -5.09
C GLU A 91 11.00 -12.10 -5.30
N ILE A 92 10.93 -10.76 -5.26
CA ILE A 92 9.71 -10.01 -5.53
C ILE A 92 9.23 -10.21 -6.97
N ILE A 93 10.16 -10.34 -7.91
CA ILE A 93 9.82 -10.61 -9.31
C ILE A 93 9.11 -11.98 -9.44
N SER A 94 9.58 -12.97 -8.69
CA SER A 94 8.95 -14.29 -8.63
C SER A 94 7.54 -14.20 -8.02
N LEU A 95 7.36 -13.43 -6.96
CA LEU A 95 6.05 -13.18 -6.34
C LEU A 95 5.09 -12.53 -7.34
N ILE A 96 5.51 -11.48 -8.03
CA ILE A 96 4.68 -10.79 -9.03
C ILE A 96 4.27 -11.74 -10.16
N ARG A 97 5.19 -12.60 -10.62
CA ARG A 97 4.86 -13.62 -11.63
C ARG A 97 3.82 -14.63 -11.12
N SER A 98 3.92 -15.04 -9.86
CA SER A 98 2.93 -15.93 -9.23
C SER A 98 1.56 -15.28 -9.14
N LEU A 99 1.49 -14.00 -8.73
CA LEU A 99 0.23 -13.24 -8.69
C LEU A 99 -0.39 -13.14 -10.10
N LYS A 100 0.43 -12.85 -11.12
CA LYS A 100 -0.01 -12.79 -12.52
C LYS A 100 -0.55 -14.14 -13.02
N ASN A 101 0.19 -15.22 -12.78
CA ASN A 101 -0.15 -16.56 -13.29
C ASN A 101 -1.43 -17.11 -12.66
N ASN A 102 -1.73 -16.73 -11.42
CA ASN A 102 -2.97 -17.11 -10.73
C ASN A 102 -4.14 -16.19 -11.04
N ASN A 103 -3.97 -15.18 -11.92
CA ASN A 103 -5.02 -14.24 -12.32
C ASN A 103 -5.78 -13.62 -11.14
N LEU A 104 -5.07 -13.27 -10.07
CA LEU A 104 -5.67 -12.70 -8.87
C LEU A 104 -6.41 -11.40 -9.18
N GLY A 105 -7.65 -11.31 -8.73
CA GLY A 105 -8.48 -10.13 -8.88
C GLY A 105 -8.12 -9.02 -7.86
N SER A 106 -8.68 -7.83 -8.07
CA SER A 106 -8.40 -6.67 -7.20
C SER A 106 -8.74 -6.92 -5.72
N SER A 107 -9.77 -7.71 -5.43
CA SER A 107 -10.18 -8.08 -4.06
C SER A 107 -9.13 -8.95 -3.36
N GLU A 108 -8.58 -9.92 -4.07
CA GLU A 108 -7.57 -10.83 -3.56
C GLU A 108 -6.23 -10.11 -3.34
N ILE A 109 -5.85 -9.22 -4.26
CA ILE A 109 -4.67 -8.37 -4.11
C ILE A 109 -4.80 -7.46 -2.89
N SER A 110 -5.99 -6.84 -2.69
CA SER A 110 -6.26 -6.02 -1.50
C SER A 110 -6.17 -6.82 -0.21
N GLN A 111 -6.61 -8.07 -0.21
CA GLN A 111 -6.49 -8.94 0.97
C GLN A 111 -5.02 -9.28 1.29
N ILE A 112 -4.18 -9.50 0.27
CA ILE A 112 -2.74 -9.72 0.45
C ILE A 112 -2.10 -8.45 1.04
N GLU A 113 -2.44 -7.27 0.53
CA GLU A 113 -1.96 -5.98 1.06
C GLU A 113 -2.32 -5.81 2.54
N LEU A 114 -3.57 -6.10 2.92
CA LEU A 114 -4.01 -6.07 4.31
C LEU A 114 -3.21 -7.02 5.19
N ASN A 115 -3.00 -8.26 4.75
CA ASN A 115 -2.23 -9.26 5.48
C ASN A 115 -0.76 -8.82 5.69
N VAL A 116 -0.13 -8.23 4.69
CA VAL A 116 1.24 -7.69 4.79
C VAL A 116 1.30 -6.55 5.81
N ASN A 117 0.34 -5.64 5.80
CA ASN A 117 0.29 -4.52 6.73
C ASN A 117 0.01 -4.98 8.16
N GLU A 118 -0.92 -5.93 8.35
CA GLU A 118 -1.20 -6.52 9.66
C GLU A 118 -0.02 -7.29 10.23
N SER A 119 0.77 -7.97 9.40
CA SER A 119 1.94 -8.73 9.85
C SER A 119 3.02 -7.85 10.47
N LYS A 120 3.09 -6.56 10.08
CA LYS A 120 4.02 -5.57 10.66
C LYS A 120 3.57 -5.06 12.01
N THR A 121 2.26 -5.07 12.27
CA THR A 121 1.67 -4.48 13.49
C THR A 121 1.38 -5.50 14.57
N LYS A 122 1.30 -6.79 14.22
CA LYS A 122 1.08 -7.86 15.20
C LYS A 122 2.38 -8.15 15.97
N PRO A 123 2.38 -8.03 17.30
CA PRO A 123 3.54 -8.41 18.08
C PRO A 123 3.81 -9.91 17.88
N LYS A 124 5.04 -10.26 17.53
CA LYS A 124 5.48 -11.66 17.48
C LYS A 124 5.76 -12.10 18.90
N ALA A 125 4.78 -12.75 19.55
CA ALA A 125 4.98 -13.34 20.87
C ALA A 125 5.36 -14.82 20.71
N LEU A 126 6.54 -15.19 21.18
CA LEU A 126 6.92 -16.59 21.38
C LEU A 126 6.48 -16.98 22.78
N ILE A 127 5.45 -17.81 22.89
CA ILE A 127 5.00 -18.36 24.17
C ILE A 127 5.62 -19.71 24.35
N VAL A 128 6.60 -19.78 25.24
CA VAL A 128 7.21 -21.05 25.66
C VAL A 128 6.34 -21.66 26.74
N ALA A 129 5.44 -22.56 26.33
CA ALA A 129 4.65 -23.37 27.27
C ALA A 129 5.43 -24.60 27.68
N ALA A 130 6.40 -24.46 28.55
CA ALA A 130 7.18 -25.57 29.10
C ALA A 130 6.53 -26.10 30.39
N GLY A 131 5.84 -27.20 30.28
CA GLY A 131 5.29 -27.89 31.44
C GLY A 131 4.23 -28.92 31.02
N LEU A 132 4.49 -30.19 31.33
CA LEU A 132 3.61 -31.32 31.01
C LEU A 132 2.25 -31.26 31.74
N GLY A 133 2.02 -30.26 32.61
CA GLY A 133 0.75 -30.11 33.33
C GLY A 133 0.34 -31.34 34.13
N SER A 134 1.30 -32.14 34.62
CA SER A 134 1.11 -33.42 35.26
C SER A 134 0.04 -33.46 36.38
N ARG A 135 -0.17 -32.31 37.02
CA ARG A 135 -1.23 -32.14 38.03
C ARG A 135 -2.64 -32.03 37.49
N LEU A 136 -2.81 -31.78 36.21
CA LEU A 136 -4.10 -31.65 35.52
C LEU A 136 -4.49 -32.93 34.76
N LYS A 137 -3.63 -33.97 34.82
CA LYS A 137 -3.86 -35.29 34.24
C LYS A 137 -4.57 -35.26 32.88
N HIS A 138 -5.76 -35.83 32.77
CA HIS A 138 -6.54 -35.98 31.53
C HIS A 138 -6.88 -34.65 30.81
N HIS A 139 -6.88 -33.51 31.50
CA HIS A 139 -7.13 -32.23 30.86
C HIS A 139 -5.98 -31.73 29.96
N THR A 140 -4.75 -32.21 30.19
CA THR A 140 -3.57 -31.84 29.39
C THR A 140 -3.08 -32.95 28.47
N GLU A 141 -3.86 -34.02 28.31
CA GLU A 141 -3.48 -35.16 27.48
C GLU A 141 -3.42 -34.77 25.98
N TYR A 142 -4.33 -33.88 25.53
CA TYR A 142 -4.45 -33.46 24.13
C TYR A 142 -4.19 -31.97 23.90
N LEU A 143 -4.13 -31.15 24.97
CA LEU A 143 -3.95 -29.70 24.87
C LEU A 143 -2.94 -29.18 25.89
N PRO A 144 -2.03 -28.28 25.48
CA PRO A 144 -1.16 -27.58 26.41
C PRO A 144 -1.95 -26.83 27.49
N LYS A 145 -1.42 -26.73 28.71
CA LYS A 145 -2.06 -26.06 29.84
C LYS A 145 -2.54 -24.63 29.54
N CYS A 146 -1.80 -23.88 28.73
CA CYS A 146 -2.15 -22.51 28.32
C CYS A 146 -3.36 -22.42 27.39
N MET A 147 -3.73 -23.54 26.77
CA MET A 147 -4.88 -23.66 25.86
C MET A 147 -6.14 -24.21 26.53
N LEU A 148 -6.08 -24.57 27.81
CA LEU A 148 -7.26 -25.02 28.55
C LEU A 148 -8.27 -23.88 28.73
N ASP A 149 -9.54 -24.18 28.53
CA ASP A 149 -10.64 -23.23 28.73
C ASP A 149 -10.94 -23.06 30.22
N PHE A 150 -10.99 -21.82 30.68
CA PHE A 150 -11.39 -21.43 32.03
C PHE A 150 -12.53 -20.39 31.95
N GLY A 151 -13.74 -20.87 31.80
CA GLY A 151 -14.92 -20.02 31.72
C GLY A 151 -15.00 -19.21 30.43
N GLY A 152 -14.84 -19.89 29.29
CA GLY A 152 -14.99 -19.32 27.95
C GLY A 152 -13.76 -18.60 27.40
N LYS A 153 -12.63 -18.59 28.13
CA LYS A 153 -11.35 -18.05 27.65
C LYS A 153 -10.18 -18.90 28.12
N THR A 154 -9.21 -19.12 27.23
CA THR A 154 -7.96 -19.82 27.57
C THR A 154 -7.06 -18.93 28.43
N LEU A 155 -6.10 -19.54 29.17
CA LEU A 155 -5.10 -18.78 29.92
C LEU A 155 -4.31 -17.83 28.99
N LEU A 156 -4.06 -18.28 27.77
CA LEU A 156 -3.38 -17.49 26.74
C LEU A 156 -4.16 -16.23 26.32
N GLN A 157 -5.49 -16.31 26.32
CA GLN A 157 -6.36 -15.17 25.96
C GLN A 157 -6.59 -14.18 27.11
N ARG A 158 -6.17 -14.53 28.32
CA ARG A 158 -6.32 -13.70 29.53
C ARG A 158 -5.06 -12.89 29.85
N GLN A 159 -3.95 -13.16 29.17
CA GLN A 159 -2.69 -12.40 29.25
C GLN A 159 -2.65 -11.30 28.20
#